data_6d7668c86892ff3e996a134e229349d8
#
_entry.id   6d7668c86892ff3e996a134e229349d8
#
_cell.length_a   1.000
_cell.length_b   1.000
_cell.length_c   1.000
_cell.angle_alpha   90.00
_cell.angle_beta   90.00
_cell.angle_gamma   90.00
#
_symmetry.space_group_name_H-M   'P 1'
#
loop_
_entity.id
_entity.type
_entity.pdbx_description
1 polymer ?
#
loop_
_entity_poly.entity_id
_entity_poly.type
_entity_poly.pdbx_seq_one_letter_code
_entity_poly.pdbx_strand_id
1 'polypeptide(L)'
;MRASQYYIVTTKEAPSEAELISHKLMLRAGLIKRLASGIYTWLPMGLKIVRKVERIVREEMNAIGSLEMLMPTVQPAEIWQESGRWEFYGKELLRMKDRHDRDFCLGPTHEEVVTDTIRKDIKSYKQLPLSVYQIQTKFRDEVRPRFGVMRAREFVMKDAYSFHTDFDSLVVHYNQMYQAYCNIFNRLGLKFRPVAADTGSIGGTGSHEFQVLADSGEDTVVYSDESDYAANIELAECLPSRIERSKAKELMQKVATPIQKTCEEVTEMLGVDLATSVKSLVFNGVDGKPVLLLIRGNDTLNEIKAGKLKQLKEPLEFASQEAIKDAFNCQPGFIGPVGFDGEVIADKEVALLADFVCGANEDGYHLTGVNFGINCKEPLVADIRNVQEGDITPDGKGKIKLCRGIEVGHVFQLRTKYSEAMNVTYLDQNGKSQLMEMGCYGIGVTRILGASIEQNNDENGIVFPLNMAPFELIISPANYHKSDVVKLEADNLYNKLKASGVDVLLDDRNERIGFLLADSELLGIPYRIVVGEKTLAEGKVELYNRKTRETELIELDIIIQHLTKIIQDERK
;
A
#
# COMPACT_ATOMS: atom_id res chain seq x y z
N MET A 1 -12.94 5.35 -31.56
CA MET A 1 -11.53 5.43 -32.08
C MET A 1 -11.30 4.27 -33.06
N ARG A 2 -10.47 4.44 -34.09
CA ARG A 2 -10.05 3.36 -35.00
C ARG A 2 -8.66 2.90 -34.65
N ALA A 3 -8.44 1.58 -34.61
CA ALA A 3 -7.15 0.99 -34.22
C ALA A 3 -6.03 1.33 -35.23
N SER A 4 -6.34 1.41 -36.54
CA SER A 4 -5.39 1.83 -37.57
C SER A 4 -4.85 3.27 -37.38
N GLN A 5 -5.53 4.10 -36.60
CA GLN A 5 -5.18 5.49 -36.27
C GLN A 5 -4.73 5.65 -34.80
N TYR A 6 -4.56 4.56 -34.06
CA TYR A 6 -4.19 4.57 -32.67
C TYR A 6 -2.85 3.88 -32.44
N TYR A 7 -2.03 4.42 -31.55
CA TYR A 7 -0.71 3.84 -31.26
C TYR A 7 -0.86 2.61 -30.35
N ILE A 8 -1.13 1.44 -30.95
CA ILE A 8 -1.23 0.15 -30.26
C ILE A 8 0.04 -0.64 -30.57
N VAL A 9 0.79 -0.99 -29.52
CA VAL A 9 2.04 -1.77 -29.62
C VAL A 9 1.97 -2.92 -28.62
N THR A 10 1.52 -4.08 -29.07
CA THR A 10 1.46 -5.29 -28.25
C THR A 10 2.65 -6.20 -28.54
N THR A 11 3.09 -6.96 -27.56
CA THR A 11 4.17 -7.94 -27.68
C THR A 11 3.75 -9.30 -27.12
N LYS A 12 4.28 -10.38 -27.70
CA LYS A 12 4.01 -11.74 -27.20
C LYS A 12 4.68 -12.01 -25.87
N GLU A 13 5.89 -11.52 -25.69
CA GLU A 13 6.72 -11.77 -24.52
C GLU A 13 6.98 -10.48 -23.74
N ALA A 14 7.09 -10.64 -22.44
CA ALA A 14 7.55 -9.56 -21.55
C ALA A 14 9.08 -9.59 -21.43
N PRO A 15 9.73 -8.44 -21.19
CA PRO A 15 11.14 -8.40 -20.83
C PRO A 15 11.43 -9.25 -19.59
N SER A 16 12.64 -9.86 -19.54
CA SER A 16 13.03 -10.78 -18.45
C SER A 16 13.09 -10.11 -17.07
N GLU A 17 13.27 -8.80 -17.02
CA GLU A 17 13.28 -8.02 -15.78
C GLU A 17 11.89 -7.77 -15.20
N ALA A 18 10.81 -8.06 -15.92
CA ALA A 18 9.46 -7.94 -15.39
C ALA A 18 9.11 -9.18 -14.56
N GLU A 19 9.01 -9.01 -13.25
CA GLU A 19 8.74 -10.10 -12.30
C GLU A 19 7.23 -10.32 -12.11
N LEU A 20 6.51 -9.28 -11.71
CA LEU A 20 5.08 -9.35 -11.42
C LEU A 20 4.23 -9.40 -12.67
N ILE A 21 3.05 -10.00 -12.53
CA ILE A 21 2.11 -10.17 -13.66
C ILE A 21 1.63 -8.82 -14.18
N SER A 22 1.35 -7.85 -13.32
CA SER A 22 0.98 -6.49 -13.71
C SER A 22 2.05 -5.83 -14.56
N HIS A 23 3.32 -5.91 -14.16
CA HIS A 23 4.44 -5.34 -14.91
C HIS A 23 4.58 -5.99 -16.28
N LYS A 24 4.51 -7.34 -16.33
CA LYS A 24 4.54 -8.10 -17.59
C LYS A 24 3.43 -7.69 -18.54
N LEU A 25 2.19 -7.67 -18.04
CA LEU A 25 1.02 -7.37 -18.85
C LEU A 25 0.98 -5.90 -19.30
N MET A 26 1.37 -4.95 -18.46
CA MET A 26 1.44 -3.53 -18.84
C MET A 26 2.44 -3.29 -19.98
N LEU A 27 3.60 -3.95 -19.96
CA LEU A 27 4.59 -3.86 -21.03
C LEU A 27 4.10 -4.58 -22.30
N ARG A 28 3.54 -5.80 -22.17
CA ARG A 28 3.02 -6.58 -23.30
C ARG A 28 1.84 -5.89 -24.00
N ALA A 29 0.93 -5.32 -23.22
CA ALA A 29 -0.24 -4.61 -23.74
C ALA A 29 0.10 -3.19 -24.28
N GLY A 30 1.36 -2.76 -24.17
CA GLY A 30 1.76 -1.42 -24.62
C GLY A 30 1.08 -0.30 -23.84
N LEU A 31 0.88 -0.48 -22.53
CA LEU A 31 0.35 0.56 -21.65
C LEU A 31 1.46 1.51 -21.20
N ILE A 32 2.63 0.96 -20.97
CA ILE A 32 3.84 1.68 -20.57
C ILE A 32 5.05 1.22 -21.37
N LYS A 33 6.09 2.06 -21.37
CA LYS A 33 7.41 1.73 -21.89
C LYS A 33 8.47 2.18 -20.90
N ARG A 34 9.40 1.29 -20.55
CA ARG A 34 10.49 1.61 -19.65
C ARG A 34 11.46 2.59 -20.31
N LEU A 35 11.77 3.69 -19.63
CA LEU A 35 12.81 4.64 -20.00
C LEU A 35 14.09 4.36 -19.22
N ALA A 36 13.96 4.24 -17.89
CA ALA A 36 15.04 3.89 -16.97
C ALA A 36 14.45 3.08 -15.80
N SER A 37 15.28 2.65 -14.86
CA SER A 37 14.83 1.94 -13.66
C SER A 37 13.86 2.81 -12.85
N GLY A 38 12.63 2.34 -12.68
CA GLY A 38 11.55 3.06 -11.98
C GLY A 38 11.00 4.29 -12.72
N ILE A 39 11.34 4.48 -14.00
CA ILE A 39 10.86 5.61 -14.82
C ILE A 39 10.24 5.06 -16.09
N TYR A 40 8.95 5.39 -16.33
CA TYR A 40 8.15 4.86 -17.42
C TYR A 40 7.48 5.95 -18.24
N THR A 41 7.45 5.75 -19.55
CA THR A 41 6.59 6.51 -20.46
C THR A 41 5.23 5.84 -20.50
N TRP A 42 4.17 6.59 -20.22
CA TRP A 42 2.79 6.15 -20.38
C TRP A 42 2.37 6.29 -21.83
N LEU A 43 2.08 5.17 -22.50
CA LEU A 43 1.61 5.16 -23.87
C LEU A 43 0.11 5.55 -23.94
N PRO A 44 -0.43 5.91 -25.11
CA PRO A 44 -1.80 6.45 -25.21
C PRO A 44 -2.88 5.60 -24.53
N MET A 45 -2.79 4.26 -24.65
CA MET A 45 -3.72 3.33 -24.00
C MET A 45 -3.62 3.40 -22.48
N GLY A 46 -2.40 3.33 -21.94
CA GLY A 46 -2.15 3.40 -20.50
C GLY A 46 -2.54 4.77 -19.92
N LEU A 47 -2.20 5.86 -20.62
CA LEU A 47 -2.59 7.21 -20.20
C LEU A 47 -4.12 7.38 -20.17
N LYS A 48 -4.84 6.79 -21.13
CA LYS A 48 -6.30 6.82 -21.15
C LYS A 48 -6.91 6.18 -19.90
N ILE A 49 -6.33 5.07 -19.42
CA ILE A 49 -6.76 4.42 -18.17
C ILE A 49 -6.46 5.34 -16.98
N VAL A 50 -5.24 5.89 -16.89
CA VAL A 50 -4.87 6.84 -15.81
C VAL A 50 -5.86 8.00 -15.76
N ARG A 51 -6.25 8.58 -16.90
CA ARG A 51 -7.23 9.67 -16.97
C ARG A 51 -8.63 9.27 -16.50
N LYS A 52 -9.03 8.01 -16.71
CA LYS A 52 -10.31 7.48 -16.16
C LYS A 52 -10.25 7.39 -14.63
N VAL A 53 -9.15 6.89 -14.08
CA VAL A 53 -8.93 6.86 -12.62
C VAL A 53 -8.93 8.27 -12.04
N GLU A 54 -8.17 9.20 -12.63
CA GLU A 54 -8.14 10.61 -12.21
C GLU A 54 -9.52 11.26 -12.22
N ARG A 55 -10.36 10.95 -13.21
CA ARG A 55 -11.73 11.48 -13.31
C ARG A 55 -12.56 11.03 -12.11
N ILE A 56 -12.56 9.74 -11.79
CA ILE A 56 -13.31 9.19 -10.64
C ILE A 56 -12.81 9.83 -9.34
N VAL A 57 -11.50 9.97 -9.18
CA VAL A 57 -10.89 10.63 -8.02
C VAL A 57 -11.37 12.08 -7.91
N ARG A 58 -11.38 12.87 -9.01
CA ARG A 58 -11.88 14.26 -9.01
C ARG A 58 -13.35 14.34 -8.61
N GLU A 59 -14.17 13.47 -9.18
CA GLU A 59 -15.61 13.44 -8.88
C GLU A 59 -15.87 13.25 -7.38
N GLU A 60 -15.18 12.31 -6.73
CA GLU A 60 -15.33 12.06 -5.29
C GLU A 60 -14.72 13.17 -4.42
N MET A 61 -13.56 13.73 -4.80
CA MET A 61 -12.99 14.87 -4.09
C MET A 61 -13.89 16.11 -4.16
N ASN A 62 -14.42 16.42 -5.34
CA ASN A 62 -15.35 17.54 -5.51
C ASN A 62 -16.66 17.33 -4.76
N ALA A 63 -17.16 16.08 -4.68
CA ALA A 63 -18.38 15.73 -3.95
C ALA A 63 -18.29 16.03 -2.44
N ILE A 64 -17.11 15.92 -1.84
CA ILE A 64 -16.87 16.29 -0.43
C ILE A 64 -16.45 17.75 -0.24
N GLY A 65 -16.48 18.58 -1.31
CA GLY A 65 -16.15 20.00 -1.25
C GLY A 65 -14.65 20.33 -1.20
N SER A 66 -13.78 19.38 -1.56
CA SER A 66 -12.34 19.65 -1.69
C SER A 66 -12.06 20.40 -3.00
N LEU A 67 -11.14 21.37 -3.00
CA LEU A 67 -10.85 22.26 -4.12
C LEU A 67 -9.58 21.83 -4.85
N GLU A 68 -9.66 21.66 -6.17
CA GLU A 68 -8.47 21.32 -6.97
C GLU A 68 -7.54 22.52 -7.14
N MET A 69 -6.24 22.31 -6.88
CA MET A 69 -5.18 23.27 -7.15
C MET A 69 -3.99 22.56 -7.83
N LEU A 70 -2.97 23.28 -8.25
CA LEU A 70 -1.74 22.72 -8.77
C LEU A 70 -0.54 23.42 -8.16
N MET A 71 0.29 22.65 -7.45
CA MET A 71 1.48 23.14 -6.75
C MET A 71 2.76 22.79 -7.53
N PRO A 72 3.89 23.51 -7.32
CA PRO A 72 5.14 23.24 -8.01
C PRO A 72 5.74 21.87 -7.65
N THR A 73 6.30 21.16 -8.64
CA THR A 73 7.06 19.92 -8.41
C THR A 73 8.45 20.21 -7.85
N VAL A 74 9.10 21.29 -8.31
CA VAL A 74 10.38 21.76 -7.79
C VAL A 74 10.13 22.64 -6.58
N GLN A 75 10.73 22.28 -5.45
CA GLN A 75 10.46 22.91 -4.16
C GLN A 75 11.76 23.46 -3.55
N PRO A 76 11.74 24.67 -2.96
CA PRO A 76 12.91 25.25 -2.31
C PRO A 76 13.22 24.52 -1.01
N ALA A 77 14.53 24.41 -0.68
CA ALA A 77 14.98 23.70 0.52
C ALA A 77 14.49 24.36 1.81
N GLU A 78 14.30 25.67 1.80
CA GLU A 78 13.97 26.47 2.99
C GLU A 78 12.70 25.99 3.70
N ILE A 79 11.64 25.64 2.95
CA ILE A 79 10.39 25.15 3.54
C ILE A 79 10.54 23.74 4.13
N TRP A 80 11.43 22.92 3.56
CA TRP A 80 11.76 21.59 4.08
C TRP A 80 12.65 21.67 5.31
N GLN A 81 13.55 22.66 5.37
CA GLN A 81 14.36 22.94 6.55
C GLN A 81 13.48 23.48 7.70
N GLU A 82 12.51 24.34 7.39
CA GLU A 82 11.55 24.87 8.36
C GLU A 82 10.69 23.77 8.99
N SER A 83 10.23 22.80 8.21
CA SER A 83 9.48 21.63 8.72
C SER A 83 10.36 20.60 9.46
N GLY A 84 11.69 20.73 9.39
CA GLY A 84 12.67 19.79 9.93
C GLY A 84 12.84 18.52 9.09
N ARG A 85 12.16 18.42 7.93
CA ARG A 85 12.18 17.20 7.11
C ARG A 85 13.31 17.15 6.09
N TRP A 86 14.04 18.24 5.86
CA TRP A 86 15.16 18.25 4.90
C TRP A 86 16.18 17.14 5.15
N GLU A 87 16.63 16.97 6.40
CA GLU A 87 17.54 15.89 6.77
C GLU A 87 16.81 14.58 7.08
N PHE A 88 15.67 14.66 7.76
CA PHE A 88 14.91 13.51 8.22
C PHE A 88 14.37 12.63 7.07
N TYR A 89 13.99 13.22 5.91
CA TYR A 89 13.48 12.46 4.77
C TYR A 89 14.53 11.54 4.13
N GLY A 90 15.79 11.80 4.37
CA GLY A 90 16.88 10.95 3.93
C GLY A 90 17.18 11.02 2.44
N LYS A 91 17.69 9.92 1.89
CA LYS A 91 18.21 9.82 0.51
C LYS A 91 17.13 9.76 -0.57
N GLU A 92 15.91 9.42 -0.21
CA GLU A 92 14.78 9.40 -1.16
C GLU A 92 14.35 10.80 -1.62
N LEU A 93 14.71 11.83 -0.89
CA LEU A 93 14.54 13.21 -1.32
C LEU A 93 15.61 13.57 -2.34
N LEU A 94 15.26 13.65 -3.62
CA LEU A 94 16.20 14.05 -4.69
C LEU A 94 16.47 15.55 -4.58
N ARG A 95 17.66 15.89 -4.08
CA ARG A 95 18.13 17.26 -3.90
C ARG A 95 18.90 17.72 -5.12
N MET A 96 18.77 19.01 -5.46
CA MET A 96 19.47 19.63 -6.58
C MET A 96 19.82 21.09 -6.26
N LYS A 97 20.69 21.68 -7.07
CA LYS A 97 21.00 23.11 -7.02
C LYS A 97 20.54 23.80 -8.30
N ASP A 98 20.06 25.03 -8.15
CA ASP A 98 19.82 25.88 -9.31
C ASP A 98 21.13 26.53 -9.81
N ARG A 99 21.03 27.34 -10.88
CA ARG A 99 22.20 28.05 -11.45
C ARG A 99 22.85 29.08 -10.50
N HIS A 100 22.22 29.38 -9.38
CA HIS A 100 22.70 30.31 -8.37
C HIS A 100 23.12 29.60 -7.08
N ASP A 101 23.36 28.27 -7.15
CA ASP A 101 23.75 27.40 -6.04
C ASP A 101 22.73 27.34 -4.88
N ARG A 102 21.47 27.68 -5.12
CA ARG A 102 20.39 27.53 -4.14
C ARG A 102 19.89 26.09 -4.14
N ASP A 103 19.64 25.56 -2.94
CA ASP A 103 19.17 24.21 -2.77
C ASP A 103 17.68 24.07 -3.05
N PHE A 104 17.31 23.03 -3.81
CA PHE A 104 15.96 22.62 -4.17
C PHE A 104 15.83 21.11 -4.06
N CYS A 105 14.58 20.61 -4.12
CA CYS A 105 14.31 19.18 -4.32
C CYS A 105 13.17 18.97 -5.32
N LEU A 106 13.09 17.76 -5.85
CA LEU A 106 11.86 17.28 -6.49
C LEU A 106 10.89 16.80 -5.41
N GLY A 107 9.68 17.33 -5.41
CA GLY A 107 8.67 17.06 -4.39
C GLY A 107 8.23 15.59 -4.36
N PRO A 108 8.56 14.83 -3.30
CA PRO A 108 8.01 13.51 -3.07
C PRO A 108 6.59 13.57 -2.50
N THR A 109 6.25 14.72 -1.92
CA THR A 109 4.97 15.11 -1.31
C THR A 109 4.91 16.63 -1.18
N HIS A 110 3.80 17.23 -0.72
CA HIS A 110 3.59 18.69 -0.75
C HIS A 110 3.08 19.27 0.57
N GLU A 111 3.26 18.64 1.71
CA GLU A 111 2.88 19.18 3.02
C GLU A 111 3.47 20.56 3.23
N GLU A 112 4.77 20.74 2.96
CA GLU A 112 5.48 22.01 3.13
C GLU A 112 4.94 23.10 2.21
N VAL A 113 4.72 22.77 0.94
CA VAL A 113 4.26 23.75 -0.06
C VAL A 113 2.85 24.23 0.22
N VAL A 114 1.93 23.32 0.54
CA VAL A 114 0.54 23.69 0.84
C VAL A 114 0.47 24.49 2.14
N THR A 115 1.24 24.10 3.15
CA THR A 115 1.33 24.76 4.43
C THR A 115 1.86 26.19 4.28
N ASP A 116 2.94 26.40 3.49
CA ASP A 116 3.47 27.71 3.17
C ASP A 116 2.47 28.59 2.41
N THR A 117 1.70 27.99 1.49
CA THR A 117 0.65 28.69 0.75
C THR A 117 -0.47 29.16 1.67
N ILE A 118 -1.01 28.24 2.47
CA ILE A 118 -2.17 28.51 3.34
C ILE A 118 -1.84 29.51 4.46
N ARG A 119 -0.65 29.44 5.07
CA ARG A 119 -0.25 30.39 6.13
C ARG A 119 -0.22 31.84 5.66
N LYS A 120 -0.06 32.09 4.36
CA LYS A 120 -0.03 33.45 3.79
C LYS A 120 -1.43 34.05 3.65
N ASP A 121 -2.44 33.22 3.36
CA ASP A 121 -3.76 33.66 2.95
C ASP A 121 -4.84 33.47 4.02
N ILE A 122 -4.77 32.40 4.82
CA ILE A 122 -5.77 32.08 5.84
C ILE A 122 -5.35 32.69 7.18
N LYS A 123 -6.18 33.61 7.70
CA LYS A 123 -5.90 34.37 8.91
C LYS A 123 -7.01 34.32 9.96
N SER A 124 -8.19 33.81 9.62
CA SER A 124 -9.37 33.82 10.47
C SER A 124 -10.07 32.47 10.49
N TYR A 125 -10.61 32.10 11.66
CA TYR A 125 -11.47 30.93 11.82
C TYR A 125 -12.63 30.85 10.82
N LYS A 126 -13.10 32.00 10.30
CA LYS A 126 -14.19 32.07 9.30
C LYS A 126 -13.82 31.47 7.95
N GLN A 127 -12.54 31.28 7.66
CA GLN A 127 -12.01 30.71 6.43
C GLN A 127 -11.76 29.19 6.56
N LEU A 128 -12.00 28.62 7.73
CA LEU A 128 -11.82 27.21 8.05
C LEU A 128 -13.18 26.53 8.30
N PRO A 129 -13.35 25.24 8.04
CA PRO A 129 -12.34 24.33 7.48
C PRO A 129 -12.08 24.57 6.00
N LEU A 130 -10.87 24.26 5.53
CA LEU A 130 -10.47 24.32 4.13
C LEU A 130 -9.87 22.98 3.71
N SER A 131 -10.29 22.45 2.58
CA SER A 131 -9.71 21.25 1.96
C SER A 131 -9.31 21.54 0.52
N VAL A 132 -8.07 21.20 0.18
CA VAL A 132 -7.52 21.36 -1.16
C VAL A 132 -6.85 20.07 -1.62
N TYR A 133 -6.80 19.82 -2.93
CA TYR A 133 -6.12 18.66 -3.49
C TYR A 133 -5.47 18.97 -4.83
N GLN A 134 -4.55 18.12 -5.23
CA GLN A 134 -4.00 18.10 -6.58
C GLN A 134 -3.86 16.66 -7.09
N ILE A 135 -3.75 16.51 -8.40
CA ILE A 135 -3.30 15.28 -9.06
C ILE A 135 -2.06 15.64 -9.85
N GLN A 136 -0.90 15.15 -9.41
CA GLN A 136 0.38 15.60 -9.93
C GLN A 136 1.45 14.51 -9.83
N THR A 137 2.46 14.64 -10.68
CA THR A 137 3.66 13.82 -10.65
C THR A 137 4.47 14.08 -9.39
N LYS A 138 4.89 13.00 -8.73
CA LYS A 138 5.83 12.98 -7.60
C LYS A 138 7.11 12.27 -8.02
N PHE A 139 8.19 12.59 -7.34
CA PHE A 139 9.45 11.91 -7.51
C PHE A 139 10.02 11.48 -6.15
N ARG A 140 10.33 10.19 -6.01
CA ARG A 140 11.04 9.61 -4.87
C ARG A 140 12.25 8.87 -5.39
N ASP A 141 13.44 9.21 -4.91
CA ASP A 141 14.69 8.55 -5.33
C ASP A 141 14.82 7.17 -4.68
N GLU A 142 13.86 6.31 -5.01
CA GLU A 142 13.73 4.96 -4.50
C GLU A 142 14.99 4.14 -4.72
N VAL A 143 15.55 3.58 -3.66
CA VAL A 143 16.81 2.82 -3.68
C VAL A 143 16.70 1.56 -4.56
N ARG A 144 15.56 0.89 -4.52
CA ARG A 144 15.29 -0.35 -5.25
C ARG A 144 13.94 -0.27 -5.96
N PRO A 145 13.83 0.50 -7.04
CA PRO A 145 12.61 0.52 -7.83
C PRO A 145 12.39 -0.86 -8.46
N ARG A 146 11.19 -1.40 -8.24
CA ARG A 146 10.80 -2.75 -8.66
C ARG A 146 9.29 -2.83 -8.90
N PHE A 147 8.83 -3.93 -9.47
CA PHE A 147 7.40 -4.19 -9.68
C PHE A 147 6.70 -3.14 -10.58
N GLY A 148 7.42 -2.64 -11.60
CA GLY A 148 6.86 -1.72 -12.58
C GLY A 148 6.42 -0.40 -11.94
N VAL A 149 5.16 -0.04 -12.18
CA VAL A 149 4.58 1.22 -11.69
C VAL A 149 4.18 1.18 -10.21
N MET A 150 4.24 0.02 -9.55
CA MET A 150 3.85 -0.08 -8.15
C MET A 150 4.89 0.53 -7.20
N ARG A 151 6.19 0.41 -7.55
CA ARG A 151 7.30 1.03 -6.82
C ARG A 151 8.24 1.77 -7.77
N ALA A 152 7.65 2.72 -8.51
CA ALA A 152 8.34 3.59 -9.44
C ALA A 152 8.95 4.79 -8.73
N ARG A 153 10.00 5.39 -9.33
CA ARG A 153 10.61 6.64 -8.84
C ARG A 153 9.78 7.87 -9.20
N GLU A 154 9.18 7.86 -10.38
CA GLU A 154 8.27 8.90 -10.85
C GLU A 154 6.87 8.31 -11.02
N PHE A 155 5.87 8.95 -10.43
CA PHE A 155 4.49 8.45 -10.41
C PHE A 155 3.48 9.59 -10.22
N VAL A 156 2.23 9.36 -10.59
CA VAL A 156 1.14 10.31 -10.38
C VAL A 156 0.42 9.97 -9.08
N MET A 157 0.26 10.99 -8.24
CA MET A 157 -0.44 10.91 -6.96
C MET A 157 -1.56 11.97 -6.91
N LYS A 158 -2.72 11.61 -6.36
CA LYS A 158 -3.63 12.57 -5.79
C LYS A 158 -3.21 12.78 -4.34
N ASP A 159 -2.86 13.99 -3.99
CA ASP A 159 -2.60 14.40 -2.62
C ASP A 159 -3.53 15.54 -2.23
N ALA A 160 -4.23 15.35 -1.11
CA ALA A 160 -5.15 16.31 -0.54
C ALA A 160 -4.70 16.71 0.86
N TYR A 161 -5.05 17.92 1.27
CA TYR A 161 -4.68 18.51 2.53
C TYR A 161 -5.86 19.28 3.09
N SER A 162 -6.08 19.16 4.41
CA SER A 162 -7.15 19.88 5.08
C SER A 162 -6.64 20.65 6.28
N PHE A 163 -7.29 21.78 6.55
CA PHE A 163 -6.93 22.72 7.62
C PHE A 163 -8.18 23.03 8.43
N HIS A 164 -8.05 22.97 9.76
CA HIS A 164 -9.17 23.02 10.69
C HIS A 164 -8.87 23.87 11.90
N THR A 165 -9.94 24.36 12.57
CA THR A 165 -9.84 25.09 13.84
C THR A 165 -9.52 24.18 15.02
N ASP A 166 -9.94 22.93 14.97
CA ASP A 166 -9.84 21.99 16.08
C ASP A 166 -9.82 20.54 15.59
N PHE A 167 -9.54 19.64 16.51
CA PHE A 167 -9.43 18.20 16.21
C PHE A 167 -10.78 17.57 15.82
N ASP A 168 -11.87 18.00 16.41
CA ASP A 168 -13.20 17.43 16.09
C ASP A 168 -13.57 17.73 14.63
N SER A 169 -13.30 18.96 14.16
CA SER A 169 -13.46 19.34 12.77
C SER A 169 -12.56 18.51 11.84
N LEU A 170 -11.30 18.24 12.23
CA LEU A 170 -10.40 17.37 11.49
C LEU A 170 -10.97 15.94 11.39
N VAL A 171 -11.45 15.37 12.49
CA VAL A 171 -12.02 14.01 12.53
C VAL A 171 -13.24 13.88 11.61
N VAL A 172 -14.12 14.88 11.59
CA VAL A 172 -15.26 14.90 10.68
C VAL A 172 -14.82 14.83 9.22
N HIS A 173 -13.88 15.68 8.82
CA HIS A 173 -13.36 15.68 7.44
C HIS A 173 -12.55 14.43 7.11
N TYR A 174 -11.78 13.90 8.06
CA TYR A 174 -11.06 12.64 7.94
C TYR A 174 -12.00 11.48 7.59
N ASN A 175 -13.14 11.39 8.27
CA ASN A 175 -14.14 10.36 8.00
C ASN A 175 -14.83 10.54 6.63
N GLN A 176 -15.07 11.78 6.21
CA GLN A 176 -15.57 12.08 4.86
C GLN A 176 -14.56 11.64 3.79
N MET A 177 -13.28 11.94 3.98
CA MET A 177 -12.21 11.54 3.08
C MET A 177 -12.05 10.01 3.03
N TYR A 178 -12.12 9.35 4.19
CA TYR A 178 -12.11 7.89 4.30
C TYR A 178 -13.24 7.27 3.46
N GLN A 179 -14.46 7.79 3.61
CA GLN A 179 -15.61 7.29 2.84
C GLN A 179 -15.45 7.58 1.33
N ALA A 180 -14.93 8.75 0.95
CA ALA A 180 -14.65 9.08 -0.44
C ALA A 180 -13.64 8.09 -1.06
N TYR A 181 -12.62 7.66 -0.31
CA TYR A 181 -11.68 6.63 -0.77
C TYR A 181 -12.37 5.28 -0.95
N CYS A 182 -13.22 4.87 -0.03
CA CYS A 182 -14.04 3.65 -0.20
C CYS A 182 -14.86 3.73 -1.50
N ASN A 183 -15.49 4.87 -1.76
CA ASN A 183 -16.28 5.08 -2.98
C ASN A 183 -15.40 4.99 -4.24
N ILE A 184 -14.23 5.65 -4.26
CA ILE A 184 -13.27 5.61 -5.37
C ILE A 184 -12.90 4.16 -5.70
N PHE A 185 -12.46 3.38 -4.73
CA PHE A 185 -11.98 2.03 -4.97
C PHE A 185 -13.11 1.07 -5.34
N ASN A 186 -14.30 1.24 -4.78
CA ASN A 186 -15.50 0.50 -5.20
C ASN A 186 -15.88 0.80 -6.65
N ARG A 187 -15.93 2.09 -7.04
CA ARG A 187 -16.21 2.52 -8.42
C ARG A 187 -15.17 2.01 -9.42
N LEU A 188 -13.92 1.82 -8.98
CA LEU A 188 -12.85 1.22 -9.77
C LEU A 188 -12.93 -0.32 -9.80
N GLY A 189 -13.88 -0.94 -9.09
CA GLY A 189 -14.07 -2.39 -9.04
C GLY A 189 -12.97 -3.14 -8.30
N LEU A 190 -12.28 -2.50 -7.35
CA LEU A 190 -11.19 -3.11 -6.59
C LEU A 190 -11.71 -3.82 -5.33
N LYS A 191 -11.15 -4.99 -5.04
CA LYS A 191 -11.30 -5.64 -3.74
C LYS A 191 -10.22 -5.10 -2.82
N PHE A 192 -10.62 -4.33 -1.83
CA PHE A 192 -9.69 -3.66 -0.91
C PHE A 192 -10.14 -3.78 0.53
N ARG A 193 -9.22 -3.48 1.45
CA ARG A 193 -9.50 -3.40 2.87
C ARG A 193 -8.81 -2.15 3.44
N PRO A 194 -9.56 -1.25 4.10
CA PRO A 194 -8.96 -0.21 4.94
C PRO A 194 -8.38 -0.86 6.19
N VAL A 195 -7.18 -0.46 6.57
CA VAL A 195 -6.46 -0.98 7.74
C VAL A 195 -5.85 0.15 8.55
N ALA A 196 -5.86 0.05 9.86
CA ALA A 196 -5.09 0.94 10.72
C ALA A 196 -3.60 0.78 10.44
N ALA A 197 -2.87 1.88 10.35
CA ALA A 197 -1.47 1.90 9.95
C ALA A 197 -0.63 2.87 10.77
N ASP A 198 0.68 2.67 10.76
CA ASP A 198 1.63 3.62 11.33
C ASP A 198 1.73 4.88 10.49
N THR A 199 1.97 6.02 11.14
CA THR A 199 2.06 7.32 10.44
C THR A 199 3.41 7.57 9.78
N GLY A 200 4.42 6.78 10.08
CA GLY A 200 5.76 6.84 9.48
C GLY A 200 6.40 8.23 9.47
N SER A 201 7.12 8.53 8.40
CA SER A 201 7.80 9.83 8.21
C SER A 201 6.84 11.02 8.04
N ILE A 202 5.59 10.77 7.64
CA ILE A 202 4.55 11.81 7.53
C ILE A 202 4.21 12.31 8.93
N GLY A 203 4.02 11.39 9.90
CA GLY A 203 3.70 11.67 11.30
C GLY A 203 2.22 11.98 11.52
N GLY A 204 1.89 12.39 12.74
CA GLY A 204 0.52 12.59 13.20
C GLY A 204 0.11 11.59 14.26
N THR A 205 -1.20 11.49 14.56
CA THR A 205 -1.71 10.68 15.67
C THR A 205 -2.49 9.44 15.24
N GLY A 206 -2.83 9.32 13.96
CA GLY A 206 -3.55 8.15 13.43
C GLY A 206 -3.61 8.17 11.92
N SER A 207 -3.68 6.98 11.33
CA SER A 207 -3.81 6.84 9.89
C SER A 207 -4.51 5.53 9.51
N HIS A 208 -5.05 5.50 8.28
CA HIS A 208 -5.56 4.29 7.64
C HIS A 208 -5.01 4.17 6.23
N GLU A 209 -4.51 2.99 5.93
CA GLU A 209 -4.15 2.57 4.57
C GLU A 209 -5.31 1.86 3.90
N PHE A 210 -5.38 2.00 2.58
CA PHE A 210 -6.32 1.25 1.73
C PHE A 210 -5.51 0.23 0.94
N GLN A 211 -5.64 -1.03 1.34
CA GLN A 211 -4.87 -2.16 0.82
C GLN A 211 -5.70 -2.93 -0.20
N VAL A 212 -5.28 -2.93 -1.46
CA VAL A 212 -5.83 -3.80 -2.50
C VAL A 212 -5.31 -5.22 -2.27
N LEU A 213 -6.22 -6.18 -2.10
CA LEU A 213 -5.86 -7.54 -1.74
C LEU A 213 -5.31 -8.29 -2.96
N ALA A 214 -4.03 -8.67 -2.90
CA ALA A 214 -3.34 -9.41 -3.96
C ALA A 214 -2.18 -10.21 -3.38
N ASP A 215 -1.99 -11.44 -3.83
CA ASP A 215 -0.91 -12.34 -3.35
C ASP A 215 0.49 -11.77 -3.59
N SER A 216 0.64 -10.93 -4.62
CA SER A 216 1.86 -10.22 -4.96
C SER A 216 2.11 -8.95 -4.14
N GLY A 217 1.21 -8.61 -3.19
CA GLY A 217 1.34 -7.43 -2.34
C GLY A 217 2.60 -7.47 -1.47
N GLU A 218 3.20 -6.31 -1.21
CA GLU A 218 4.38 -6.19 -0.35
C GLU A 218 3.98 -6.17 1.14
N ASP A 219 2.82 -5.60 1.47
CA ASP A 219 2.36 -5.44 2.84
C ASP A 219 1.66 -6.69 3.36
N THR A 220 1.81 -6.96 4.65
CA THR A 220 1.03 -7.98 5.33
C THR A 220 -0.14 -7.32 6.05
N VAL A 221 -1.33 -7.67 5.61
CA VAL A 221 -2.60 -7.21 6.19
C VAL A 221 -3.09 -8.24 7.19
N VAL A 222 -3.35 -7.77 8.40
CA VAL A 222 -3.92 -8.54 9.50
C VAL A 222 -5.42 -8.24 9.57
N TYR A 223 -6.26 -9.26 9.71
CA TYR A 223 -7.70 -9.07 9.86
C TYR A 223 -8.33 -10.17 10.71
N SER A 224 -9.52 -9.88 11.25
CA SER A 224 -10.33 -10.86 11.98
C SER A 224 -11.15 -11.71 11.01
N ASP A 225 -11.34 -12.98 11.34
CA ASP A 225 -12.30 -13.86 10.64
C ASP A 225 -13.75 -13.63 11.07
N GLU A 226 -14.01 -12.95 12.19
CA GLU A 226 -15.36 -12.79 12.77
C GLU A 226 -15.75 -11.33 13.08
N SER A 227 -14.82 -10.36 12.96
CA SER A 227 -15.11 -8.94 13.22
C SER A 227 -14.51 -8.02 12.14
N ASP A 228 -14.79 -6.71 12.26
CA ASP A 228 -14.25 -5.69 11.34
C ASP A 228 -12.80 -5.28 11.66
N TYR A 229 -12.16 -5.92 12.65
CA TYR A 229 -10.77 -5.61 12.98
C TYR A 229 -9.85 -5.85 11.79
N ALA A 230 -9.09 -4.82 11.41
CA ALA A 230 -8.05 -4.90 10.41
C ALA A 230 -6.94 -3.88 10.67
N ALA A 231 -5.69 -4.29 10.50
CA ALA A 231 -4.50 -3.45 10.69
C ALA A 231 -3.36 -3.89 9.78
N ASN A 232 -2.43 -2.98 9.48
CA ASN A 232 -1.12 -3.37 8.96
C ASN A 232 -0.37 -4.15 10.07
N ILE A 233 0.41 -5.16 9.71
CA ILE A 233 1.14 -6.00 10.68
C ILE A 233 2.04 -5.18 11.62
N GLU A 234 2.53 -4.04 11.14
CA GLU A 234 3.37 -3.13 11.92
C GLU A 234 2.65 -2.56 13.14
N LEU A 235 1.31 -2.43 13.07
CA LEU A 235 0.48 -1.87 14.13
C LEU A 235 -0.46 -2.89 14.77
N ALA A 236 -0.62 -4.05 14.16
CA ALA A 236 -1.59 -5.06 14.59
C ALA A 236 -1.32 -5.55 16.01
N GLU A 237 -2.39 -5.61 16.81
CA GLU A 237 -2.38 -6.09 18.18
C GLU A 237 -3.14 -7.43 18.31
N CYS A 238 -2.87 -8.16 19.38
CA CYS A 238 -3.63 -9.34 19.76
C CYS A 238 -3.78 -9.44 21.28
N LEU A 239 -4.77 -10.17 21.73
CA LEU A 239 -4.88 -10.56 23.12
C LEU A 239 -3.87 -11.66 23.42
N PRO A 240 -3.33 -11.70 24.65
CA PRO A 240 -2.46 -12.79 25.07
C PRO A 240 -3.24 -14.12 25.11
N SER A 241 -2.54 -15.22 24.82
CA SER A 241 -3.12 -16.56 24.77
C SER A 241 -3.64 -17.05 26.13
N ARG A 242 -3.19 -16.42 27.22
CA ARG A 242 -3.56 -16.73 28.61
C ARG A 242 -3.71 -15.44 29.41
N ILE A 243 -4.46 -15.53 30.51
CA ILE A 243 -4.65 -14.40 31.43
C ILE A 243 -3.58 -14.43 32.54
N GLU A 244 -3.16 -15.60 32.95
CA GLU A 244 -2.23 -15.79 34.08
C GLU A 244 -1.05 -16.69 33.69
N ARG A 245 0.10 -16.41 34.31
CA ARG A 245 1.31 -17.25 34.19
C ARG A 245 1.07 -18.61 34.84
N SER A 246 1.49 -19.68 34.17
CA SER A 246 1.49 -21.03 34.77
C SER A 246 2.45 -21.11 35.97
N LYS A 247 2.16 -21.97 36.93
CA LYS A 247 3.06 -22.20 38.06
C LYS A 247 4.33 -22.92 37.60
N ALA A 248 5.48 -22.52 38.12
CA ALA A 248 6.75 -23.22 37.94
C ALA A 248 6.64 -24.67 38.39
N LYS A 249 7.13 -25.60 37.58
CA LYS A 249 7.13 -27.05 37.86
C LYS A 249 8.53 -27.64 37.84
N GLU A 250 9.47 -26.97 37.15
CA GLU A 250 10.82 -27.45 36.94
C GLU A 250 11.83 -26.58 37.68
N LEU A 251 12.92 -27.21 38.09
CA LEU A 251 14.08 -26.51 38.64
C LEU A 251 14.94 -26.02 37.46
N MET A 252 15.48 -24.83 37.61
CA MET A 252 16.42 -24.29 36.64
C MET A 252 17.66 -25.19 36.51
N GLN A 253 18.02 -25.57 35.30
CA GLN A 253 19.20 -26.36 34.97
C GLN A 253 20.02 -25.73 33.87
N LYS A 254 21.34 -25.83 33.95
CA LYS A 254 22.29 -25.41 32.92
C LYS A 254 22.64 -26.62 32.06
N VAL A 255 22.42 -26.50 30.75
CA VAL A 255 22.62 -27.55 29.77
C VAL A 255 23.68 -27.13 28.75
N ALA A 256 24.61 -28.02 28.42
CA ALA A 256 25.62 -27.77 27.41
C ALA A 256 25.00 -27.82 26.00
N THR A 257 25.24 -26.77 25.24
CA THR A 257 24.74 -26.55 23.85
C THR A 257 25.85 -25.94 23.00
N PRO A 258 26.97 -26.67 22.81
CA PRO A 258 28.23 -26.06 22.35
C PRO A 258 28.16 -25.47 20.92
N ILE A 259 27.24 -25.94 20.09
CA ILE A 259 27.10 -25.52 18.69
C ILE A 259 25.73 -24.89 18.38
N GLN A 260 24.73 -25.08 19.25
CA GLN A 260 23.37 -24.56 19.05
C GLN A 260 23.30 -23.08 19.46
N LYS A 261 22.86 -22.23 18.55
CA LYS A 261 22.75 -20.77 18.76
C LYS A 261 21.36 -20.20 18.49
N THR A 262 20.58 -20.86 17.64
CA THR A 262 19.19 -20.45 17.38
C THR A 262 18.23 -21.16 18.32
N CYS A 263 17.06 -20.55 18.55
CA CYS A 263 16.02 -21.14 19.36
C CYS A 263 15.59 -22.52 18.81
N GLU A 264 15.50 -22.64 17.49
CA GLU A 264 15.15 -23.88 16.79
C GLU A 264 16.17 -25.01 17.09
N GLU A 265 17.47 -24.74 16.92
CA GLU A 265 18.53 -25.72 17.18
C GLU A 265 18.56 -26.15 18.65
N VAL A 266 18.38 -25.19 19.57
CA VAL A 266 18.38 -25.46 21.01
C VAL A 266 17.17 -26.29 21.42
N THR A 267 15.97 -25.93 20.96
CA THR A 267 14.74 -26.66 21.32
C THR A 267 14.67 -28.05 20.69
N GLU A 268 15.19 -28.21 19.46
CA GLU A 268 15.31 -29.51 18.80
C GLU A 268 16.25 -30.43 19.62
N MET A 269 17.42 -29.93 20.03
CA MET A 269 18.36 -30.69 20.86
C MET A 269 17.78 -31.07 22.21
N LEU A 270 17.02 -30.16 22.84
CA LEU A 270 16.42 -30.39 24.17
C LEU A 270 15.11 -31.18 24.14
N GLY A 271 14.51 -31.36 22.95
CA GLY A 271 13.22 -32.04 22.79
C GLY A 271 12.04 -31.27 23.37
N VAL A 272 12.08 -29.94 23.36
CA VAL A 272 11.02 -29.04 23.89
C VAL A 272 10.38 -28.23 22.78
N ASP A 273 9.18 -27.68 23.06
CA ASP A 273 8.47 -26.83 22.10
C ASP A 273 9.21 -25.49 21.91
N LEU A 274 9.35 -25.06 20.66
CA LEU A 274 9.97 -23.78 20.28
C LEU A 274 9.28 -22.58 20.97
N ALA A 275 7.96 -22.64 21.17
CA ALA A 275 7.20 -21.61 21.87
C ALA A 275 7.54 -21.49 23.37
N THR A 276 8.24 -22.46 23.98
CA THR A 276 8.73 -22.37 25.35
C THR A 276 10.12 -21.78 25.47
N SER A 277 10.80 -21.57 24.36
CA SER A 277 12.09 -20.87 24.35
C SER A 277 11.91 -19.35 24.23
N VAL A 278 12.90 -18.62 24.72
CA VAL A 278 12.93 -17.15 24.72
C VAL A 278 14.12 -16.65 23.91
N LYS A 279 13.83 -15.88 22.87
CA LYS A 279 14.79 -15.19 22.06
C LYS A 279 15.16 -13.86 22.71
N SER A 280 16.45 -13.65 22.95
CA SER A 280 17.01 -12.47 23.60
C SER A 280 17.64 -11.54 22.56
N LEU A 281 17.14 -10.31 22.48
CA LEU A 281 17.59 -9.28 21.55
C LEU A 281 18.08 -8.07 22.34
N VAL A 282 19.29 -7.58 22.06
CA VAL A 282 19.92 -6.50 22.83
C VAL A 282 19.98 -5.22 22.00
N PHE A 283 19.37 -4.17 22.51
CA PHE A 283 19.30 -2.85 21.87
C PHE A 283 19.97 -1.76 22.72
N ASN A 284 20.31 -0.65 22.07
CA ASN A 284 20.83 0.54 22.76
C ASN A 284 19.70 1.26 23.50
N GLY A 285 19.84 1.45 24.79
CA GLY A 285 18.95 2.27 25.59
C GLY A 285 19.20 3.78 25.44
N VAL A 286 18.24 4.60 25.85
CA VAL A 286 18.35 6.09 25.84
C VAL A 286 19.49 6.60 26.73
N ASP A 287 19.87 5.85 27.78
CA ASP A 287 20.97 6.16 28.68
C ASP A 287 22.33 5.60 28.20
N GLY A 288 22.37 5.00 27.02
CA GLY A 288 23.55 4.37 26.44
C GLY A 288 23.86 2.97 26.99
N LYS A 289 23.02 2.41 27.86
CA LYS A 289 23.17 1.06 28.37
C LYS A 289 22.37 0.05 27.53
N PRO A 290 22.80 -1.22 27.48
CA PRO A 290 22.04 -2.28 26.83
C PRO A 290 20.69 -2.52 27.49
N VAL A 291 19.63 -2.66 26.67
CA VAL A 291 18.28 -3.07 27.07
C VAL A 291 18.00 -4.43 26.42
N LEU A 292 17.49 -5.37 27.19
CA LEU A 292 17.19 -6.72 26.75
C LEU A 292 15.72 -6.85 26.39
N LEU A 293 15.41 -7.10 25.12
CA LEU A 293 14.06 -7.44 24.65
C LEU A 293 13.91 -8.94 24.54
N LEU A 294 12.79 -9.46 25.04
CA LEU A 294 12.47 -10.89 25.06
C LEU A 294 11.20 -11.18 24.28
N ILE A 295 11.30 -12.05 23.27
CA ILE A 295 10.17 -12.61 22.53
C ILE A 295 10.25 -14.13 22.53
N ARG A 296 9.15 -14.87 22.27
CA ARG A 296 9.22 -16.33 22.14
C ARG A 296 10.10 -16.75 20.98
N GLY A 297 10.65 -17.95 21.03
CA GLY A 297 11.50 -18.48 19.96
C GLY A 297 10.83 -18.53 18.59
N ASN A 298 9.54 -18.79 18.54
CA ASN A 298 8.73 -18.81 17.31
C ASN A 298 8.19 -17.44 16.89
N ASP A 299 8.42 -16.36 17.67
CA ASP A 299 7.96 -15.01 17.36
C ASP A 299 9.02 -14.20 16.59
N THR A 300 8.56 -13.15 15.93
CA THR A 300 9.40 -12.15 15.26
C THR A 300 9.17 -10.79 15.92
N LEU A 301 10.27 -10.06 16.17
CA LEU A 301 10.20 -8.70 16.73
C LEU A 301 9.45 -7.78 15.76
N ASN A 302 8.59 -6.95 16.31
CA ASN A 302 8.01 -5.81 15.59
C ASN A 302 8.86 -4.57 15.90
N GLU A 303 9.71 -4.17 14.96
CA GLU A 303 10.64 -3.06 15.14
C GLU A 303 9.93 -1.71 15.31
N ILE A 304 8.75 -1.53 14.69
CA ILE A 304 7.94 -0.31 14.83
C ILE A 304 7.39 -0.17 16.25
N LYS A 305 6.84 -1.27 16.82
CA LYS A 305 6.35 -1.27 18.20
C LYS A 305 7.51 -1.13 19.20
N ALA A 306 8.60 -1.84 18.98
CA ALA A 306 9.79 -1.76 19.82
C ALA A 306 10.40 -0.36 19.80
N GLY A 307 10.49 0.28 18.62
CA GLY A 307 11.03 1.64 18.47
C GLY A 307 10.22 2.73 19.19
N LYS A 308 8.96 2.45 19.57
CA LYS A 308 8.12 3.38 20.36
C LYS A 308 8.34 3.26 21.89
N LEU A 309 9.16 2.31 22.34
CA LEU A 309 9.47 2.15 23.76
C LEU A 309 10.38 3.27 24.25
N LYS A 310 9.97 3.96 25.31
CA LYS A 310 10.70 5.09 25.90
C LYS A 310 12.10 4.74 26.41
N GLN A 311 12.36 3.47 26.63
CA GLN A 311 13.63 2.95 27.13
C GLN A 311 14.68 2.81 26.03
N LEU A 312 14.28 2.75 24.78
CA LEU A 312 15.17 2.51 23.64
C LEU A 312 15.58 3.81 22.95
N LYS A 313 16.80 3.79 22.44
CA LYS A 313 17.33 4.90 21.64
C LYS A 313 16.60 4.99 20.30
N GLU A 314 16.28 6.20 19.86
CA GLU A 314 15.73 6.47 18.53
C GLU A 314 16.83 7.06 17.60
N PRO A 315 17.04 6.53 16.40
CA PRO A 315 16.40 5.33 15.83
C PRO A 315 16.79 4.04 16.57
N LEU A 316 15.92 3.00 16.44
CA LEU A 316 16.16 1.69 17.03
C LEU A 316 17.45 1.06 16.48
N GLU A 317 18.40 0.76 17.36
CA GLU A 317 19.71 0.21 16.98
C GLU A 317 20.10 -0.95 17.89
N PHE A 318 20.53 -2.07 17.32
CA PHE A 318 21.11 -3.16 18.07
C PHE A 318 22.37 -2.71 18.82
N ALA A 319 22.56 -3.25 20.01
CA ALA A 319 23.79 -3.03 20.76
C ALA A 319 25.01 -3.63 20.00
N SER A 320 26.17 -2.99 20.13
CA SER A 320 27.40 -3.50 19.53
C SER A 320 27.83 -4.83 20.17
N GLN A 321 28.60 -5.63 19.44
CA GLN A 321 29.14 -6.88 19.98
C GLN A 321 29.98 -6.67 21.24
N GLU A 322 30.69 -5.53 21.33
CA GLU A 322 31.47 -5.15 22.52
C GLU A 322 30.55 -4.88 23.71
N ALA A 323 29.51 -4.08 23.52
CA ALA A 323 28.52 -3.78 24.56
C ALA A 323 27.79 -5.04 25.04
N ILE A 324 27.45 -5.97 24.12
CA ILE A 324 26.88 -7.27 24.47
C ILE A 324 27.85 -8.10 25.32
N LYS A 325 29.11 -8.19 24.89
CA LYS A 325 30.13 -8.94 25.61
C LYS A 325 30.39 -8.39 27.02
N ASP A 326 30.41 -7.06 27.15
CA ASP A 326 30.62 -6.38 28.44
C ASP A 326 29.42 -6.61 29.39
N ALA A 327 28.20 -6.61 28.85
CA ALA A 327 26.98 -6.76 29.66
C ALA A 327 26.64 -8.21 30.01
N PHE A 328 26.93 -9.18 29.12
CA PHE A 328 26.49 -10.57 29.25
C PHE A 328 27.65 -11.58 29.35
N ASN A 329 28.88 -11.16 29.12
CA ASN A 329 30.09 -12.01 29.10
C ASN A 329 30.02 -13.20 28.11
N CYS A 330 29.16 -13.12 27.08
CA CYS A 330 29.00 -14.16 26.07
C CYS A 330 28.75 -13.55 24.68
N GLN A 331 28.73 -14.39 23.66
CA GLN A 331 28.37 -14.02 22.30
C GLN A 331 26.85 -14.06 22.09
N PRO A 332 26.30 -13.34 21.05
CA PRO A 332 24.94 -13.55 20.58
C PRO A 332 24.64 -15.03 20.34
N GLY A 333 23.46 -15.50 20.77
CA GLY A 333 23.04 -16.89 20.74
C GLY A 333 23.04 -17.56 22.12
N PHE A 334 23.72 -16.96 23.13
CA PHE A 334 23.76 -17.48 24.49
C PHE A 334 23.26 -16.50 25.55
N ILE A 335 22.61 -15.43 25.11
CA ILE A 335 22.12 -14.35 25.98
C ILE A 335 20.80 -14.73 26.64
N GLY A 336 20.65 -14.43 27.93
CA GLY A 336 19.43 -14.64 28.69
C GLY A 336 19.23 -13.61 29.82
N PRO A 337 18.03 -13.58 30.44
CA PRO A 337 17.71 -12.62 31.50
C PRO A 337 18.31 -12.96 32.86
N VAL A 338 18.78 -14.18 33.07
CA VAL A 338 19.29 -14.64 34.38
C VAL A 338 20.64 -14.00 34.66
N GLY A 339 20.75 -13.28 35.79
CA GLY A 339 21.98 -12.57 36.16
C GLY A 339 22.24 -11.26 35.44
N PHE A 340 21.34 -10.82 34.57
CA PHE A 340 21.41 -9.48 33.94
C PHE A 340 20.75 -8.44 34.84
N ASP A 341 21.50 -7.39 35.18
CA ASP A 341 21.04 -6.32 36.07
C ASP A 341 20.41 -5.12 35.35
N GLY A 342 20.53 -5.05 34.02
CA GLY A 342 19.95 -4.01 33.21
C GLY A 342 18.44 -4.14 33.05
N GLU A 343 17.90 -3.30 32.17
CA GLU A 343 16.45 -3.27 31.87
C GLU A 343 16.06 -4.43 30.97
N VAL A 344 15.02 -5.15 31.37
CA VAL A 344 14.46 -6.28 30.64
C VAL A 344 13.01 -5.97 30.28
N ILE A 345 12.69 -6.03 29.00
CA ILE A 345 11.33 -5.85 28.46
C ILE A 345 10.92 -7.14 27.77
N ALA A 346 9.82 -7.74 28.19
CA ALA A 346 9.29 -8.97 27.61
C ALA A 346 7.98 -8.73 26.87
N ASP A 347 7.81 -9.44 25.77
CA ASP A 347 6.50 -9.51 25.11
C ASP A 347 5.46 -10.09 26.08
N LYS A 348 4.19 -9.72 25.88
CA LYS A 348 3.04 -10.19 26.68
C LYS A 348 3.02 -11.71 26.80
N GLU A 349 3.33 -12.45 25.72
CA GLU A 349 3.36 -13.91 25.71
C GLU A 349 4.54 -14.48 26.48
N VAL A 350 5.72 -13.85 26.42
CA VAL A 350 6.91 -14.25 27.19
C VAL A 350 6.68 -14.05 28.67
N ALA A 351 6.08 -12.95 29.08
CA ALA A 351 5.75 -12.66 30.47
C ALA A 351 4.85 -13.73 31.12
N LEU A 352 4.11 -14.50 30.33
CA LEU A 352 3.21 -15.56 30.75
C LEU A 352 3.86 -16.96 30.73
N LEU A 353 5.11 -17.10 30.26
CA LEU A 353 5.82 -18.36 30.26
C LEU A 353 6.24 -18.77 31.67
N ALA A 354 6.23 -20.07 31.91
CA ALA A 354 6.88 -20.73 33.04
C ALA A 354 7.82 -21.81 32.50
N ASP A 355 8.87 -22.10 33.26
CA ASP A 355 9.85 -23.14 32.94
C ASP A 355 10.48 -22.99 31.56
N PHE A 356 10.74 -21.74 31.13
CA PHE A 356 11.21 -21.43 29.79
C PHE A 356 12.71 -21.70 29.59
N VAL A 357 13.11 -21.84 28.34
CA VAL A 357 14.49 -22.03 27.90
C VAL A 357 15.07 -20.68 27.42
N CYS A 358 16.28 -20.34 27.84
CA CYS A 358 17.00 -19.14 27.38
C CYS A 358 18.53 -19.35 27.45
N GLY A 359 19.29 -18.39 26.90
CA GLY A 359 20.75 -18.40 27.04
C GLY A 359 21.22 -18.29 28.48
N ALA A 360 22.38 -18.88 28.78
CA ALA A 360 22.96 -18.93 30.12
C ALA A 360 23.93 -17.78 30.42
N ASN A 361 24.09 -16.80 29.55
CA ASN A 361 25.13 -15.76 29.59
C ASN A 361 26.54 -16.35 29.66
N GLU A 362 26.71 -17.51 29.03
CA GLU A 362 27.96 -18.24 28.92
C GLU A 362 27.99 -19.00 27.59
N ASP A 363 29.07 -18.83 26.83
CA ASP A 363 29.22 -19.46 25.53
C ASP A 363 29.11 -21.00 25.63
N GLY A 364 28.26 -21.56 24.77
CA GLY A 364 28.03 -23.01 24.72
C GLY A 364 27.04 -23.55 25.74
N TYR A 365 26.27 -22.70 26.43
CA TYR A 365 25.29 -23.13 27.42
C TYR A 365 23.95 -22.43 27.31
N HIS A 366 22.88 -23.16 27.62
CA HIS A 366 21.52 -22.64 27.82
C HIS A 366 20.96 -23.07 29.18
N LEU A 367 19.93 -22.37 29.63
CA LEU A 367 19.17 -22.67 30.86
C LEU A 367 17.80 -23.21 30.51
N THR A 368 17.35 -24.23 31.19
CA THR A 368 15.97 -24.75 31.18
C THR A 368 15.32 -24.52 32.54
N GLY A 369 13.98 -24.57 32.62
CA GLY A 369 13.24 -24.38 33.87
C GLY A 369 13.36 -22.98 34.46
N VAL A 370 13.57 -21.95 33.59
CA VAL A 370 13.72 -20.54 34.02
C VAL A 370 12.35 -19.93 34.28
N ASN A 371 12.24 -19.16 35.36
CA ASN A 371 11.01 -18.49 35.75
C ASN A 371 11.29 -17.06 36.23
N PHE A 372 10.51 -16.11 35.75
CA PHE A 372 10.53 -14.74 36.26
C PHE A 372 10.08 -14.68 37.72
N GLY A 373 10.69 -13.79 38.50
CA GLY A 373 10.45 -13.68 39.96
C GLY A 373 11.09 -14.75 40.80
N ILE A 374 11.66 -15.81 40.19
CA ILE A 374 12.38 -16.89 40.87
C ILE A 374 13.87 -16.89 40.50
N ASN A 375 14.18 -17.02 39.19
CA ASN A 375 15.55 -17.14 38.69
C ASN A 375 16.07 -15.80 38.08
N CYS A 376 15.17 -14.94 37.65
CA CYS A 376 15.47 -13.62 37.15
C CYS A 376 14.39 -12.62 37.59
N LYS A 377 14.66 -11.30 37.40
CA LYS A 377 13.73 -10.21 37.75
C LYS A 377 12.46 -10.31 36.91
N GLU A 378 11.34 -9.83 37.45
CA GLU A 378 10.13 -9.56 36.63
C GLU A 378 10.45 -8.53 35.56
N PRO A 379 10.13 -8.77 34.30
CA PRO A 379 10.38 -7.85 33.21
C PRO A 379 9.31 -6.73 33.15
N LEU A 380 9.63 -5.62 32.49
CA LEU A 380 8.60 -4.76 31.96
C LEU A 380 7.87 -5.50 30.84
N VAL A 381 6.54 -5.38 30.79
CA VAL A 381 5.72 -6.07 29.79
C VAL A 381 5.28 -5.09 28.73
N ALA A 382 5.53 -5.40 27.46
CA ALA A 382 5.12 -4.60 26.33
C ALA A 382 4.65 -5.47 25.15
N ASP A 383 3.91 -4.90 24.23
CA ASP A 383 3.57 -5.55 22.95
C ASP A 383 4.68 -5.23 21.96
N ILE A 384 5.56 -6.20 21.69
CA ILE A 384 6.76 -5.99 20.87
C ILE A 384 6.96 -7.04 19.76
N ARG A 385 6.03 -7.98 19.60
CA ARG A 385 6.09 -8.97 18.53
C ARG A 385 5.13 -8.67 17.39
N ASN A 386 5.39 -9.21 16.21
CA ASN A 386 4.38 -9.35 15.19
C ASN A 386 3.31 -10.35 15.61
N VAL A 387 2.06 -10.05 15.29
CA VAL A 387 0.98 -11.01 15.46
C VAL A 387 1.13 -12.19 14.49
N GLN A 388 0.57 -13.34 14.86
CA GLN A 388 0.60 -14.55 14.05
C GLN A 388 -0.81 -14.99 13.67
N GLU A 389 -0.92 -15.78 12.61
CA GLU A 389 -2.18 -16.39 12.22
C GLU A 389 -2.70 -17.29 13.33
N GLY A 390 -3.97 -17.11 13.70
CA GLY A 390 -4.60 -17.84 14.81
C GLY A 390 -4.53 -17.15 16.17
N ASP A 391 -3.77 -16.07 16.34
CA ASP A 391 -3.83 -15.22 17.54
C ASP A 391 -5.25 -14.67 17.74
N ILE A 392 -5.60 -14.36 18.98
CA ILE A 392 -6.92 -13.80 19.31
C ILE A 392 -6.90 -12.29 18.98
N THR A 393 -7.90 -11.82 18.25
CA THR A 393 -8.04 -10.39 17.92
C THR A 393 -8.15 -9.53 19.18
N PRO A 394 -7.74 -8.25 19.14
CA PRO A 394 -7.76 -7.38 20.33
C PRO A 394 -9.16 -7.11 20.89
N ASP A 395 -10.21 -7.25 20.06
CA ASP A 395 -11.62 -7.17 20.47
C ASP A 395 -12.17 -8.50 21.02
N GLY A 396 -11.38 -9.56 20.99
CA GLY A 396 -11.76 -10.90 21.49
C GLY A 396 -12.82 -11.63 20.66
N LYS A 397 -13.13 -11.14 19.45
CA LYS A 397 -14.24 -11.63 18.61
C LYS A 397 -13.77 -12.44 17.40
N GLY A 398 -12.70 -13.16 17.50
CA GLY A 398 -12.23 -13.98 16.40
C GLY A 398 -10.74 -14.21 16.44
N LYS A 399 -10.24 -14.81 15.37
CA LYS A 399 -8.82 -15.11 15.18
C LYS A 399 -8.22 -14.28 14.07
N ILE A 400 -6.96 -13.97 14.24
CA ILE A 400 -6.17 -13.27 13.22
C ILE A 400 -5.97 -14.17 12.01
N LYS A 401 -6.23 -13.59 10.84
CA LYS A 401 -5.87 -14.06 9.52
C LYS A 401 -4.92 -13.09 8.86
N LEU A 402 -4.05 -13.61 8.01
CA LEU A 402 -3.07 -12.81 7.25
C LEU A 402 -3.38 -12.89 5.76
N CYS A 403 -3.24 -11.76 5.06
CA CYS A 403 -3.21 -11.72 3.61
C CYS A 403 -2.20 -10.69 3.13
N ARG A 404 -1.93 -10.69 1.81
CA ARG A 404 -1.03 -9.70 1.21
C ARG A 404 -1.84 -8.58 0.61
N GLY A 405 -1.30 -7.37 0.70
CA GLY A 405 -1.92 -6.15 0.21
C GLY A 405 -0.97 -5.24 -0.56
N ILE A 406 -1.55 -4.42 -1.41
CA ILE A 406 -0.88 -3.33 -2.14
C ILE A 406 -1.51 -2.03 -1.65
N GLU A 407 -0.75 -1.19 -0.97
CA GLU A 407 -1.19 0.13 -0.54
C GLU A 407 -1.45 1.04 -1.74
N VAL A 408 -2.71 1.44 -1.93
CA VAL A 408 -3.11 2.35 -3.03
C VAL A 408 -3.56 3.71 -2.55
N GLY A 409 -3.87 3.85 -1.26
CA GLY A 409 -4.26 5.11 -0.64
C GLY A 409 -3.96 5.12 0.85
N HIS A 410 -3.75 6.31 1.40
CA HIS A 410 -3.45 6.52 2.81
C HIS A 410 -4.03 7.85 3.28
N VAL A 411 -4.67 7.85 4.43
CA VAL A 411 -5.27 9.02 5.07
C VAL A 411 -4.65 9.24 6.45
N PHE A 412 -4.27 10.51 6.78
CA PHE A 412 -3.52 10.85 7.98
C PHE A 412 -4.19 11.97 8.78
N GLN A 413 -4.13 11.85 10.09
CA GLN A 413 -4.41 12.92 11.04
C GLN A 413 -3.08 13.55 11.47
N LEU A 414 -2.61 14.59 10.74
CA LEU A 414 -1.32 15.23 10.99
C LEU A 414 -1.29 16.06 12.29
N ARG A 415 -2.45 16.50 12.76
CA ARG A 415 -2.59 17.40 13.90
C ARG A 415 -1.82 18.72 13.66
N THR A 416 -1.09 19.17 14.64
CA THR A 416 -0.33 20.43 14.60
C THR A 416 1.12 20.26 14.14
N LYS A 417 1.56 19.08 13.73
CA LYS A 417 2.97 18.80 13.39
C LYS A 417 3.58 19.84 12.44
N TYR A 418 2.92 20.12 11.33
CA TYR A 418 3.41 21.07 10.33
C TYR A 418 3.04 22.52 10.68
N SER A 419 1.85 22.74 11.21
CA SER A 419 1.42 24.09 11.61
C SER A 419 2.26 24.64 12.75
N GLU A 420 2.71 23.81 13.67
CA GLU A 420 3.64 24.19 14.74
C GLU A 420 5.04 24.50 14.18
N ALA A 421 5.63 23.58 13.40
CA ALA A 421 6.96 23.76 12.83
C ALA A 421 7.05 24.99 11.91
N MET A 422 6.01 25.27 11.11
CA MET A 422 5.96 26.36 10.12
C MET A 422 5.15 27.57 10.61
N ASN A 423 4.76 27.63 11.89
CA ASN A 423 4.00 28.71 12.51
C ASN A 423 2.72 29.10 11.75
N VAL A 424 1.88 28.11 11.43
CA VAL A 424 0.63 28.32 10.68
C VAL A 424 -0.53 28.53 11.65
N THR A 425 -0.93 29.78 11.80
CA THR A 425 -1.93 30.20 12.78
C THR A 425 -3.10 30.94 12.15
N TYR A 426 -4.24 30.93 12.84
CA TYR A 426 -5.42 31.72 12.54
C TYR A 426 -5.89 32.46 13.80
N LEU A 427 -6.69 33.51 13.65
CA LEU A 427 -7.34 34.18 14.75
C LEU A 427 -8.69 33.53 15.06
N ASP A 428 -8.89 33.09 16.28
CA ASP A 428 -10.15 32.56 16.78
C ASP A 428 -11.24 33.64 16.96
N GLN A 429 -12.41 33.27 17.48
CA GLN A 429 -13.54 34.19 17.71
C GLN A 429 -13.22 35.32 18.69
N ASN A 430 -12.23 35.10 19.55
CA ASN A 430 -11.79 36.07 20.58
C ASN A 430 -10.57 36.89 20.11
N GLY A 431 -10.14 36.69 18.85
CA GLY A 431 -8.94 37.36 18.32
C GLY A 431 -7.62 36.77 18.82
N LYS A 432 -7.65 35.58 19.43
CA LYS A 432 -6.45 34.88 19.90
C LYS A 432 -5.89 34.01 18.78
N SER A 433 -4.54 34.03 18.64
CA SER A 433 -3.84 33.16 17.67
C SER A 433 -3.88 31.70 18.12
N GLN A 434 -4.27 30.82 17.22
CA GLN A 434 -4.34 29.35 17.40
C GLN A 434 -3.63 28.66 16.25
N LEU A 435 -3.02 27.50 16.52
CA LEU A 435 -2.46 26.64 15.48
C LEU A 435 -3.58 25.92 14.72
N MET A 436 -3.38 25.71 13.41
CA MET A 436 -4.33 24.93 12.60
C MET A 436 -4.10 23.43 12.80
N GLU A 437 -5.17 22.67 12.95
CA GLU A 437 -5.14 21.20 12.84
C GLU A 437 -5.14 20.80 11.37
N MET A 438 -4.33 19.82 10.99
CA MET A 438 -4.10 19.44 9.60
C MET A 438 -4.36 17.96 9.35
N GLY A 439 -4.84 17.64 8.15
CA GLY A 439 -4.93 16.29 7.60
C GLY A 439 -4.23 16.20 6.25
N CYS A 440 -3.76 14.99 5.89
CA CYS A 440 -3.13 14.68 4.62
C CYS A 440 -3.70 13.36 4.07
N TYR A 441 -3.95 13.30 2.76
CA TYR A 441 -4.71 12.19 2.15
C TYR A 441 -4.17 11.87 0.76
N GLY A 442 -3.45 10.76 0.61
CA GLY A 442 -2.78 10.37 -0.63
C GLY A 442 -3.45 9.21 -1.35
N ILE A 443 -3.46 9.22 -2.68
CA ILE A 443 -3.80 8.09 -3.56
C ILE A 443 -2.74 7.96 -4.64
N GLY A 444 -2.13 6.79 -4.76
CA GLY A 444 -1.22 6.45 -5.84
C GLY A 444 -1.96 6.14 -7.13
N VAL A 445 -2.32 7.16 -7.92
CA VAL A 445 -3.15 7.02 -9.12
C VAL A 445 -2.58 5.99 -10.11
N THR A 446 -1.30 6.07 -10.39
CA THR A 446 -0.62 5.13 -11.29
C THR A 446 -0.41 3.76 -10.68
N ARG A 447 -0.27 3.66 -9.35
CA ARG A 447 -0.18 2.39 -8.62
C ARG A 447 -1.49 1.60 -8.68
N ILE A 448 -2.63 2.26 -8.66
CA ILE A 448 -3.95 1.63 -8.81
C ILE A 448 -4.03 0.76 -10.06
N LEU A 449 -3.43 1.20 -11.18
CA LEU A 449 -3.45 0.42 -12.41
C LEU A 449 -2.72 -0.91 -12.26
N GLY A 450 -1.54 -0.90 -11.65
CA GLY A 450 -0.79 -2.12 -11.32
C GLY A 450 -1.58 -3.03 -10.37
N ALA A 451 -2.10 -2.48 -9.29
CA ALA A 451 -2.88 -3.23 -8.30
C ALA A 451 -4.16 -3.84 -8.90
N SER A 452 -4.85 -3.11 -9.77
CA SER A 452 -6.02 -3.64 -10.47
C SER A 452 -5.67 -4.82 -11.37
N ILE A 453 -4.55 -4.77 -12.08
CA ILE A 453 -4.10 -5.87 -12.94
C ILE A 453 -3.70 -7.09 -12.10
N GLU A 454 -3.06 -6.90 -10.94
CA GLU A 454 -2.74 -8.03 -10.04
C GLU A 454 -3.99 -8.79 -9.58
N GLN A 455 -5.12 -8.10 -9.39
CA GLN A 455 -6.40 -8.74 -9.05
C GLN A 455 -7.16 -9.30 -10.26
N ASN A 456 -6.97 -8.70 -11.44
CA ASN A 456 -7.84 -8.89 -12.60
C ASN A 456 -7.01 -9.24 -13.83
N ASN A 457 -6.57 -10.49 -13.89
CA ASN A 457 -5.82 -11.05 -15.02
C ASN A 457 -6.09 -12.55 -15.18
N ASP A 458 -5.73 -13.08 -16.35
CA ASP A 458 -5.70 -14.51 -16.63
C ASP A 458 -4.56 -14.83 -17.61
N GLU A 459 -4.51 -16.07 -18.09
CA GLU A 459 -3.50 -16.57 -19.04
C GLU A 459 -3.49 -15.81 -20.38
N ASN A 460 -4.60 -15.19 -20.78
CA ASN A 460 -4.72 -14.46 -22.03
C ASN A 460 -4.34 -12.99 -21.91
N GLY A 461 -4.44 -12.41 -20.70
CA GLY A 461 -4.11 -11.01 -20.47
C GLY A 461 -4.87 -10.35 -19.33
N ILE A 462 -5.14 -9.05 -19.49
CA ILE A 462 -5.80 -8.24 -18.49
C ILE A 462 -7.33 -8.47 -18.53
N VAL A 463 -7.99 -8.32 -17.38
CA VAL A 463 -9.46 -8.34 -17.24
C VAL A 463 -9.90 -7.07 -16.54
N PHE A 464 -9.88 -5.93 -17.24
CA PHE A 464 -10.22 -4.66 -16.59
C PHE A 464 -11.69 -4.58 -16.16
N PRO A 465 -11.98 -4.04 -14.96
CA PRO A 465 -13.29 -3.51 -14.65
C PRO A 465 -13.69 -2.41 -15.67
N LEU A 466 -14.98 -2.31 -16.00
CA LEU A 466 -15.47 -1.40 -17.04
C LEU A 466 -14.99 0.04 -16.86
N ASN A 467 -15.04 0.55 -15.62
CA ASN A 467 -14.67 1.92 -15.29
C ASN A 467 -13.16 2.22 -15.44
N MET A 468 -12.33 1.17 -15.51
CA MET A 468 -10.88 1.29 -15.72
C MET A 468 -10.45 0.93 -17.15
N ALA A 469 -11.23 0.16 -17.87
CA ALA A 469 -10.87 -0.31 -19.20
C ALA A 469 -10.52 0.85 -20.16
N PRO A 470 -9.49 0.69 -21.03
CA PRO A 470 -9.11 1.74 -21.97
C PRO A 470 -10.24 2.08 -22.96
N PHE A 471 -10.99 1.06 -23.36
CA PHE A 471 -12.24 1.15 -24.09
C PHE A 471 -13.23 0.17 -23.45
N GLU A 472 -14.52 0.48 -23.53
CA GLU A 472 -15.58 -0.38 -22.97
C GLU A 472 -15.90 -1.54 -23.92
N LEU A 473 -15.72 -1.29 -25.19
CA LEU A 473 -16.05 -2.21 -26.27
C LEU A 473 -15.01 -2.14 -27.39
N ILE A 474 -14.66 -3.31 -27.96
CA ILE A 474 -13.94 -3.41 -29.22
C ILE A 474 -14.81 -4.13 -30.27
N ILE A 475 -14.81 -3.60 -31.49
CA ILE A 475 -15.38 -4.28 -32.65
C ILE A 475 -14.23 -4.88 -33.44
N SER A 476 -14.23 -6.20 -33.62
CA SER A 476 -13.21 -6.98 -34.34
C SER A 476 -13.83 -7.62 -35.60
N PRO A 477 -13.81 -6.91 -36.73
CA PRO A 477 -14.37 -7.44 -37.99
C PRO A 477 -13.42 -8.43 -38.67
N ALA A 478 -13.95 -9.59 -39.01
CA ALA A 478 -13.21 -10.61 -39.78
C ALA A 478 -13.12 -10.20 -41.26
N ASN A 479 -11.90 -10.06 -41.78
CA ASN A 479 -11.65 -9.69 -43.18
C ASN A 479 -12.15 -8.27 -43.56
N TYR A 480 -12.03 -7.29 -42.64
CA TYR A 480 -12.49 -5.90 -42.84
C TYR A 480 -12.09 -5.30 -44.20
N HIS A 481 -10.87 -5.55 -44.68
CA HIS A 481 -10.37 -5.02 -45.95
C HIS A 481 -10.71 -5.86 -47.19
N LYS A 482 -11.36 -7.03 -47.00
CA LYS A 482 -11.66 -7.98 -48.09
C LYS A 482 -13.16 -8.19 -48.30
N SER A 483 -14.00 -7.79 -47.34
CA SER A 483 -15.44 -7.98 -47.36
C SER A 483 -16.15 -6.63 -47.17
N ASP A 484 -16.77 -6.16 -48.22
CA ASP A 484 -17.52 -4.87 -48.17
C ASP A 484 -18.71 -4.97 -47.23
N VAL A 485 -19.33 -6.14 -47.09
CA VAL A 485 -20.47 -6.37 -46.20
C VAL A 485 -20.03 -6.25 -44.73
N VAL A 486 -18.94 -6.92 -44.37
CA VAL A 486 -18.38 -6.85 -43.00
C VAL A 486 -17.91 -5.43 -42.67
N LYS A 487 -17.25 -4.77 -43.61
CA LYS A 487 -16.78 -3.40 -43.46
C LYS A 487 -17.94 -2.45 -43.22
N LEU A 488 -18.96 -2.49 -44.06
CA LEU A 488 -20.14 -1.63 -43.94
C LEU A 488 -20.82 -1.79 -42.58
N GLU A 489 -21.05 -3.06 -42.16
CA GLU A 489 -21.75 -3.32 -40.90
C GLU A 489 -20.89 -2.98 -39.68
N ALA A 490 -19.58 -3.24 -39.69
CA ALA A 490 -18.67 -2.85 -38.62
C ALA A 490 -18.62 -1.31 -38.45
N ASP A 491 -18.59 -0.58 -39.57
CA ASP A 491 -18.63 0.90 -39.54
C ASP A 491 -19.98 1.43 -39.03
N ASN A 492 -21.09 0.80 -39.41
CA ASN A 492 -22.44 1.12 -38.92
C ASN A 492 -22.55 0.92 -37.40
N LEU A 493 -22.14 -0.23 -36.89
CA LEU A 493 -22.12 -0.56 -35.46
C LEU A 493 -21.24 0.42 -34.70
N TYR A 494 -20.03 0.69 -35.20
CA TYR A 494 -19.10 1.64 -34.58
C TYR A 494 -19.75 3.04 -34.46
N ASN A 495 -20.34 3.56 -35.53
CA ASN A 495 -20.94 4.89 -35.52
C ASN A 495 -22.16 4.98 -34.57
N LYS A 496 -23.03 3.98 -34.59
CA LYS A 496 -24.23 3.93 -33.74
C LYS A 496 -23.87 3.79 -32.25
N LEU A 497 -22.94 2.87 -31.90
CA LEU A 497 -22.49 2.68 -30.51
C LEU A 497 -21.76 3.91 -29.98
N LYS A 498 -20.94 4.54 -30.80
CA LYS A 498 -20.30 5.83 -30.45
C LYS A 498 -21.32 6.94 -30.22
N ALA A 499 -22.36 7.02 -31.05
CA ALA A 499 -23.45 7.99 -30.87
C ALA A 499 -24.28 7.73 -29.61
N SER A 500 -24.38 6.47 -29.16
CA SER A 500 -25.02 6.08 -27.89
C SER A 500 -24.14 6.32 -26.67
N GLY A 501 -22.94 6.92 -26.81
CA GLY A 501 -22.03 7.27 -25.71
C GLY A 501 -21.17 6.11 -25.21
N VAL A 502 -21.05 5.01 -25.95
CA VAL A 502 -20.14 3.90 -25.67
C VAL A 502 -18.71 4.27 -26.11
N ASP A 503 -17.73 4.04 -25.25
CA ASP A 503 -16.30 4.23 -25.56
C ASP A 503 -15.78 3.03 -26.36
N VAL A 504 -15.92 3.11 -27.69
CA VAL A 504 -15.71 1.99 -28.62
C VAL A 504 -14.43 2.14 -29.43
N LEU A 505 -13.69 1.03 -29.57
CA LEU A 505 -12.57 0.85 -30.49
C LEU A 505 -13.02 -0.01 -31.67
N LEU A 506 -12.87 0.48 -32.92
CA LEU A 506 -13.00 -0.35 -34.10
C LEU A 506 -11.61 -0.86 -34.51
N ASP A 507 -11.42 -2.17 -34.51
CA ASP A 507 -10.15 -2.78 -34.91
C ASP A 507 -10.12 -3.03 -36.41
N ASP A 508 -9.83 -1.98 -37.15
CA ASP A 508 -9.73 -1.95 -38.60
C ASP A 508 -8.30 -2.19 -39.12
N ARG A 509 -7.42 -2.78 -38.31
CA ARG A 509 -6.07 -3.20 -38.74
C ARG A 509 -6.15 -4.33 -39.75
N ASN A 510 -5.20 -4.35 -40.70
CA ASN A 510 -5.13 -5.42 -41.70
C ASN A 510 -4.39 -6.66 -41.17
N GLU A 511 -4.98 -7.26 -40.13
CA GLU A 511 -4.44 -8.43 -39.43
C GLU A 511 -5.40 -9.63 -39.48
N ARG A 512 -4.91 -10.82 -39.16
CA ARG A 512 -5.75 -12.02 -39.04
C ARG A 512 -6.65 -11.92 -37.83
N ILE A 513 -7.90 -12.40 -37.97
CA ILE A 513 -8.88 -12.30 -36.86
C ILE A 513 -8.34 -12.90 -35.55
N GLY A 514 -7.65 -14.05 -35.59
CA GLY A 514 -7.06 -14.65 -34.38
C GLY A 514 -6.06 -13.74 -33.66
N PHE A 515 -5.31 -12.90 -34.39
CA PHE A 515 -4.42 -11.91 -33.80
C PHE A 515 -5.22 -10.77 -33.14
N LEU A 516 -6.27 -10.26 -33.81
CA LEU A 516 -7.13 -9.22 -33.27
C LEU A 516 -7.84 -9.67 -31.99
N LEU A 517 -8.30 -10.92 -31.95
CA LEU A 517 -8.94 -11.50 -30.78
C LEU A 517 -7.96 -11.61 -29.60
N ALA A 518 -6.76 -12.14 -29.84
CA ALA A 518 -5.71 -12.26 -28.82
C ALA A 518 -5.28 -10.88 -28.26
N ASP A 519 -5.13 -9.89 -29.15
CA ASP A 519 -4.83 -8.51 -28.73
C ASP A 519 -5.93 -7.92 -27.86
N SER A 520 -7.20 -8.13 -28.22
CA SER A 520 -8.33 -7.61 -27.43
C SER A 520 -8.38 -8.18 -26.02
N GLU A 521 -8.00 -9.44 -25.85
CA GLU A 521 -7.91 -10.09 -24.53
C GLU A 521 -6.70 -9.60 -23.75
N LEU A 522 -5.54 -9.45 -24.39
CA LEU A 522 -4.34 -8.88 -23.77
C LEU A 522 -4.59 -7.45 -23.26
N LEU A 523 -5.30 -6.64 -24.05
CA LEU A 523 -5.65 -5.25 -23.71
C LEU A 523 -6.72 -5.15 -22.62
N GLY A 524 -7.41 -6.24 -22.29
CA GLY A 524 -8.40 -6.31 -21.23
C GLY A 524 -9.66 -5.50 -21.50
N ILE A 525 -10.09 -5.40 -22.75
CA ILE A 525 -11.31 -4.67 -23.11
C ILE A 525 -12.52 -5.53 -22.72
N PRO A 526 -13.48 -5.01 -21.91
CA PRO A 526 -14.55 -5.80 -21.30
C PRO A 526 -15.48 -6.51 -22.26
N TYR A 527 -15.84 -5.81 -23.35
CA TYR A 527 -16.76 -6.37 -24.35
C TYR A 527 -16.13 -6.37 -25.73
N ARG A 528 -16.42 -7.41 -26.51
CA ARG A 528 -15.98 -7.54 -27.90
C ARG A 528 -17.11 -8.00 -28.79
N ILE A 529 -17.34 -7.26 -29.89
CA ILE A 529 -18.20 -7.72 -30.98
C ILE A 529 -17.32 -8.26 -32.09
N VAL A 530 -17.58 -9.50 -32.53
CA VAL A 530 -17.00 -10.05 -33.76
C VAL A 530 -18.02 -9.97 -34.88
N VAL A 531 -17.61 -9.34 -35.98
CA VAL A 531 -18.44 -9.18 -37.20
C VAL A 531 -17.86 -10.09 -38.27
N GLY A 532 -18.58 -11.15 -38.59
CA GLY A 532 -18.17 -12.16 -39.60
C GLY A 532 -19.23 -12.31 -40.68
N GLU A 533 -18.83 -12.69 -41.91
CA GLU A 533 -19.78 -12.91 -43.04
C GLU A 533 -20.86 -13.94 -42.71
N LYS A 534 -20.49 -15.03 -42.04
CA LYS A 534 -21.42 -16.14 -41.72
C LYS A 534 -22.51 -15.68 -40.75
N THR A 535 -22.12 -15.01 -39.66
CA THR A 535 -23.06 -14.51 -38.64
C THR A 535 -23.92 -13.39 -39.21
N LEU A 536 -23.36 -12.52 -40.05
CA LEU A 536 -24.11 -11.47 -40.75
C LEU A 536 -25.17 -12.04 -41.70
N ALA A 537 -24.90 -13.14 -42.37
CA ALA A 537 -25.88 -13.81 -43.24
C ALA A 537 -27.10 -14.32 -42.45
N GLU A 538 -26.95 -14.55 -41.15
CA GLU A 538 -28.02 -14.93 -40.20
C GLU A 538 -28.63 -13.69 -39.48
N GLY A 539 -28.18 -12.49 -39.81
CA GLY A 539 -28.62 -11.26 -39.13
C GLY A 539 -28.05 -11.07 -37.70
N LYS A 540 -26.93 -11.71 -37.38
CA LYS A 540 -26.36 -11.78 -36.06
C LYS A 540 -24.91 -11.32 -36.01
N VAL A 541 -24.45 -11.01 -34.78
CA VAL A 541 -23.03 -10.79 -34.40
C VAL A 541 -22.70 -11.58 -33.15
N GLU A 542 -21.41 -11.87 -32.93
CA GLU A 542 -20.94 -12.52 -31.72
C GLU A 542 -20.58 -11.44 -30.70
N LEU A 543 -21.18 -11.50 -29.50
CA LEU A 543 -20.83 -10.70 -28.35
C LEU A 543 -20.05 -11.55 -27.35
N TYR A 544 -18.83 -11.13 -27.04
CA TYR A 544 -17.96 -11.77 -26.04
C TYR A 544 -17.80 -10.88 -24.82
N ASN A 545 -17.96 -11.48 -23.64
CA ASN A 545 -17.68 -10.84 -22.36
C ASN A 545 -16.33 -11.35 -21.83
N ARG A 546 -15.36 -10.42 -21.64
CA ARG A 546 -13.99 -10.73 -21.21
C ARG A 546 -13.92 -11.32 -19.81
N LYS A 547 -14.81 -10.91 -18.91
CA LYS A 547 -14.83 -11.35 -17.51
C LYS A 547 -15.39 -12.76 -17.34
N THR A 548 -16.51 -13.07 -18.01
CA THR A 548 -17.16 -14.40 -17.93
C THR A 548 -16.61 -15.39 -18.95
N ARG A 549 -15.92 -14.88 -19.99
CA ARG A 549 -15.46 -15.64 -21.18
C ARG A 549 -16.57 -16.27 -22.00
N GLU A 550 -17.78 -15.78 -21.85
CA GLU A 550 -18.94 -16.25 -22.58
C GLU A 550 -19.09 -15.53 -23.92
N THR A 551 -19.54 -16.25 -24.91
CA THR A 551 -19.86 -15.72 -26.25
C THR A 551 -21.32 -16.00 -26.55
N GLU A 552 -22.04 -14.95 -26.94
CA GLU A 552 -23.45 -15.02 -27.33
C GLU A 552 -23.63 -14.54 -28.77
N LEU A 553 -24.59 -15.14 -29.48
CA LEU A 553 -25.05 -14.65 -30.78
C LEU A 553 -26.22 -13.71 -30.57
N ILE A 554 -26.04 -12.45 -30.93
CA ILE A 554 -27.05 -11.39 -30.74
C ILE A 554 -27.53 -10.87 -32.10
N GLU A 555 -28.82 -10.65 -32.22
CA GLU A 555 -29.42 -10.06 -33.41
C GLU A 555 -28.93 -8.62 -33.63
N LEU A 556 -28.66 -8.27 -34.87
CA LEU A 556 -28.11 -6.95 -35.27
C LEU A 556 -29.02 -5.76 -34.88
N ASP A 557 -30.33 -5.96 -34.88
CA ASP A 557 -31.30 -4.90 -34.57
C ASP A 557 -31.36 -4.56 -33.08
N ILE A 558 -30.99 -5.47 -32.18
CA ILE A 558 -31.05 -5.28 -30.72
C ILE A 558 -29.68 -5.05 -30.08
N ILE A 559 -28.56 -5.40 -30.72
CA ILE A 559 -27.22 -5.40 -30.09
C ILE A 559 -26.86 -4.01 -29.51
N ILE A 560 -27.22 -2.93 -30.16
CA ILE A 560 -26.88 -1.57 -29.72
C ILE A 560 -27.62 -1.25 -28.43
N GLN A 561 -28.92 -1.52 -28.37
CA GLN A 561 -29.74 -1.28 -27.17
C GLN A 561 -29.28 -2.17 -26.03
N HIS A 562 -29.02 -3.46 -26.31
CA HIS A 562 -28.55 -4.45 -25.36
C HIS A 562 -27.23 -4.02 -24.70
N LEU A 563 -26.19 -3.71 -25.50
CA LEU A 563 -24.89 -3.27 -24.98
C LEU A 563 -24.94 -1.93 -24.26
N THR A 564 -25.68 -0.96 -24.81
CA THR A 564 -25.80 0.35 -24.17
C THR A 564 -26.39 0.22 -22.78
N LYS A 565 -27.38 -0.66 -22.60
CA LYS A 565 -27.99 -0.94 -21.29
C LYS A 565 -27.00 -1.58 -20.33
N ILE A 566 -26.32 -2.67 -20.73
CA ILE A 566 -25.33 -3.37 -19.90
C ILE A 566 -24.23 -2.39 -19.43
N ILE A 567 -23.64 -1.64 -20.37
CA ILE A 567 -22.57 -0.70 -20.08
C ILE A 567 -23.04 0.42 -19.13
N GLN A 568 -24.27 0.94 -19.31
CA GLN A 568 -24.84 1.95 -18.42
C GLN A 568 -25.09 1.42 -17.01
N ASP A 569 -25.54 0.16 -16.87
CA ASP A 569 -25.76 -0.45 -15.58
C ASP A 569 -24.46 -0.77 -14.83
N GLU A 570 -23.40 -1.17 -15.55
CA GLU A 570 -22.07 -1.43 -14.96
C GLU A 570 -21.28 -0.15 -14.63
N ARG A 571 -21.61 1.00 -15.23
CA ARG A 571 -20.97 2.29 -14.90
C ARG A 571 -21.43 2.86 -13.56
N LYS A 572 -22.59 2.40 -13.04
CA LYS A 572 -23.15 2.85 -11.74
C LYS A 572 -22.36 2.27 -10.58
#